data_fc3e63959d7d37f85a1f9aa7ec030572
#
_entry.id   fc3e63959d7d37f85a1f9aa7ec030572
#
_cell.length_a   1.000
_cell.length_b   1.000
_cell.length_c   1.000
_cell.angle_alpha   90.00
_cell.angle_beta   90.00
_cell.angle_gamma   90.00
#
_symmetry.space_group_name_H-M   'P 1'
#
loop_
_entity.id
_entity.type
_entity.pdbx_description
1 polymer ?
#
loop_
_entity_poly.entity_id
_entity_poly.type
_entity_poly.pdbx_seq_one_letter_code
_entity_poly.pdbx_strand_id
1 'polypeptide(L)'
;TSAIGRMNLFLHGVKDFEIVNGDTLAAPAFLEGGQLKKFDLVLANPPYSISQWNRAAFEADKYGRNFLGVPPQGRADYAFLQHIIASLKKDTGRCAILFPHGVLFRSEERAMREKLVQGDVVECVIGLAANLFYNSPMEACIMICRMNKRPERRGQVLFINAVNEVERKNAQSYLEEKHIKRISSAYA
;
A
#
# COMPACT_ATOMS: atom_id res chain seq x y z
N THR A 1 -7.53 -18.25 7.91
CA THR A 1 -7.36 -16.77 7.67
C THR A 1 -8.64 -16.12 7.20
N SER A 2 -9.32 -16.59 6.14
CA SER A 2 -10.59 -16.00 5.67
C SER A 2 -11.70 -16.05 6.72
N ALA A 3 -11.80 -17.13 7.50
CA ALA A 3 -12.76 -17.24 8.61
C ALA A 3 -12.53 -16.17 9.69
N ILE A 4 -11.26 -15.92 10.05
CA ILE A 4 -10.91 -14.86 11.02
C ILE A 4 -11.27 -13.48 10.45
N GLY A 5 -10.99 -13.23 9.17
CA GLY A 5 -11.38 -11.98 8.51
C GLY A 5 -12.89 -11.75 8.51
N ARG A 6 -13.67 -12.79 8.20
CA ARG A 6 -15.15 -12.72 8.25
C ARG A 6 -15.65 -12.42 9.66
N MET A 7 -15.12 -13.12 10.65
CA MET A 7 -15.47 -12.90 12.06
C MET A 7 -15.13 -11.46 12.48
N ASN A 8 -13.97 -10.96 12.12
CA ASN A 8 -13.55 -9.60 12.46
C ASN A 8 -14.50 -8.55 11.86
N LEU A 9 -14.81 -8.65 10.57
CA LEU A 9 -15.76 -7.73 9.92
C LEU A 9 -17.14 -7.78 10.57
N PHE A 10 -17.63 -8.99 10.89
CA PHE A 10 -18.91 -9.17 11.57
C PHE A 10 -18.93 -8.50 12.95
N LEU A 11 -17.88 -8.71 13.76
CA LEU A 11 -17.75 -8.10 15.09
C LEU A 11 -17.68 -6.57 15.03
N HIS A 12 -17.16 -6.00 13.93
CA HIS A 12 -17.15 -4.56 13.69
C HIS A 12 -18.41 -4.04 13.01
N GLY A 13 -19.46 -4.85 12.90
CA GLY A 13 -20.76 -4.44 12.38
C GLY A 13 -20.82 -4.26 10.86
N VAL A 14 -19.81 -4.69 10.13
CA VAL A 14 -19.80 -4.66 8.65
C VAL A 14 -20.70 -5.78 8.16
N LYS A 15 -21.82 -5.43 7.49
CA LYS A 15 -22.85 -6.40 7.07
C LYS A 15 -22.68 -6.88 5.63
N ASP A 16 -22.13 -6.01 4.78
CA ASP A 16 -21.94 -6.28 3.35
C ASP A 16 -20.45 -6.27 3.03
N PHE A 17 -19.90 -7.44 2.77
CA PHE A 17 -18.48 -7.63 2.44
C PHE A 17 -18.25 -8.92 1.66
N GLU A 18 -17.18 -8.93 0.88
CA GLU A 18 -16.68 -10.10 0.18
C GLU A 18 -15.24 -10.38 0.60
N ILE A 19 -14.93 -11.63 0.95
CA ILE A 19 -13.57 -12.10 1.21
C ILE A 19 -13.28 -13.27 0.29
N VAL A 20 -12.31 -13.09 -0.58
CA VAL A 20 -11.79 -14.13 -1.47
C VAL A 20 -10.41 -14.58 -1.00
N ASN A 21 -10.20 -15.88 -0.93
CA ASN A 21 -8.89 -16.47 -0.63
C ASN A 21 -8.20 -16.82 -1.94
N GLY A 22 -6.98 -16.30 -2.16
CA GLY A 22 -6.22 -16.54 -3.36
C GLY A 22 -4.87 -15.83 -3.38
N ASP A 23 -4.05 -16.13 -4.37
CA ASP A 23 -2.81 -15.41 -4.65
C ASP A 23 -3.12 -14.21 -5.57
N THR A 24 -3.21 -13.03 -4.98
CA THR A 24 -3.56 -11.79 -5.68
C THR A 24 -2.57 -11.45 -6.80
N LEU A 25 -1.29 -11.78 -6.63
CA LEU A 25 -0.27 -11.49 -7.64
C LEU A 25 -0.32 -12.47 -8.81
N ALA A 26 -0.51 -13.75 -8.55
CA ALA A 26 -0.60 -14.77 -9.60
C ALA A 26 -1.97 -14.73 -10.32
N ALA A 27 -3.06 -14.59 -9.56
CA ALA A 27 -4.43 -14.66 -10.09
C ALA A 27 -5.36 -13.72 -9.32
N PRO A 28 -5.51 -12.44 -9.72
CA PRO A 28 -6.39 -11.51 -9.05
C PRO A 28 -7.83 -11.99 -9.11
N ALA A 29 -8.52 -11.99 -7.97
CA ALA A 29 -9.87 -12.54 -7.85
C ALA A 29 -10.98 -11.54 -8.21
N PHE A 30 -10.76 -10.25 -7.91
CA PHE A 30 -11.76 -9.22 -8.17
C PHE A 30 -11.69 -8.73 -9.62
N LEU A 31 -12.53 -9.32 -10.45
CA LEU A 31 -12.62 -9.03 -11.89
C LEU A 31 -14.05 -8.58 -12.25
N GLU A 32 -14.15 -7.73 -13.25
CA GLU A 32 -15.39 -7.27 -13.85
C GLU A 32 -15.19 -7.22 -15.38
N GLY A 33 -16.01 -7.94 -16.12
CA GLY A 33 -15.86 -8.07 -17.58
C GLY A 33 -14.50 -8.60 -18.03
N GLY A 34 -13.85 -9.47 -17.24
CA GLY A 34 -12.53 -10.02 -17.53
C GLY A 34 -11.35 -9.06 -17.26
N GLN A 35 -11.60 -7.88 -16.73
CA GLN A 35 -10.60 -6.88 -16.34
C GLN A 35 -10.57 -6.73 -14.81
N LEU A 36 -9.54 -6.09 -14.27
CA LEU A 36 -9.50 -5.76 -12.85
C LEU A 36 -10.69 -4.86 -12.47
N LYS A 37 -11.44 -5.28 -11.47
CA LYS A 37 -12.43 -4.44 -10.82
C LYS A 37 -11.77 -3.17 -10.27
N LYS A 38 -12.45 -2.01 -10.45
CA LYS A 38 -11.92 -0.71 -10.06
C LYS A 38 -12.59 -0.18 -8.80
N PHE A 39 -11.76 0.37 -7.91
CA PHE A 39 -12.18 0.87 -6.61
C PHE A 39 -11.86 2.36 -6.45
N ASP A 40 -12.70 3.05 -5.66
CA ASP A 40 -12.46 4.44 -5.27
C ASP A 40 -11.41 4.55 -4.17
N LEU A 41 -11.37 3.55 -3.27
CA LEU A 41 -10.45 3.53 -2.15
C LEU A 41 -9.87 2.12 -1.96
N VAL A 42 -8.56 2.03 -1.80
CA VAL A 42 -7.86 0.82 -1.39
C VAL A 42 -7.02 1.12 -0.15
N LEU A 43 -7.23 0.37 0.92
CA LEU A 43 -6.37 0.35 2.10
C LEU A 43 -5.67 -1.00 2.15
N ALA A 44 -4.36 -1.02 2.26
CA ALA A 44 -3.60 -2.26 2.20
C ALA A 44 -2.43 -2.28 3.18
N ASN A 45 -2.25 -3.44 3.80
CA ASN A 45 -1.05 -3.84 4.51
C ASN A 45 -0.59 -5.16 3.88
N PRO A 46 0.07 -5.14 2.72
CA PRO A 46 0.53 -6.35 2.06
C PRO A 46 1.66 -7.00 2.86
N PRO A 47 1.91 -8.30 2.66
CA PRO A 47 3.05 -8.96 3.27
C PRO A 47 4.35 -8.32 2.77
N TYR A 48 5.27 -8.03 3.70
CA TYR A 48 6.50 -7.29 3.39
C TYR A 48 7.57 -8.18 2.79
N SER A 49 8.19 -7.72 1.73
CA SER A 49 9.43 -8.27 1.14
C SER A 49 9.39 -9.79 0.95
N ILE A 50 8.26 -10.33 0.54
CA ILE A 50 8.17 -11.78 0.27
C ILE A 50 9.09 -12.16 -0.89
N SER A 51 9.87 -13.22 -0.67
CA SER A 51 10.81 -13.75 -1.65
C SER A 51 10.24 -14.91 -2.49
N GLN A 52 9.24 -15.59 -1.94
CA GLN A 52 8.57 -16.70 -2.62
C GLN A 52 7.21 -16.23 -3.14
N TRP A 53 7.17 -15.80 -4.40
CA TRP A 53 5.95 -15.40 -5.10
C TRP A 53 6.07 -15.76 -6.59
N ASN A 54 4.95 -15.86 -7.27
CA ASN A 54 4.94 -16.25 -8.69
C ASN A 54 5.27 -15.04 -9.58
N ARG A 55 6.58 -14.70 -9.63
CA ARG A 55 7.09 -13.59 -10.44
C ARG A 55 6.78 -13.80 -11.93
N ALA A 56 6.90 -15.03 -12.43
CA ALA A 56 6.64 -15.34 -13.85
C ALA A 56 5.18 -15.07 -14.24
N ALA A 57 4.22 -15.43 -13.38
CA ALA A 57 2.81 -15.10 -13.61
C ALA A 57 2.56 -13.59 -13.63
N PHE A 58 3.26 -12.82 -12.80
CA PHE A 58 3.16 -11.36 -12.80
C PHE A 58 3.87 -10.73 -14.02
N GLU A 59 4.95 -11.32 -14.50
CA GLU A 59 5.63 -10.90 -15.74
C GLU A 59 4.74 -11.11 -16.97
N ALA A 60 4.02 -12.22 -17.02
CA ALA A 60 3.04 -12.55 -18.05
C ALA A 60 1.65 -11.92 -17.81
N ASP A 61 1.57 -10.87 -17.00
CA ASP A 61 0.30 -10.28 -16.59
C ASP A 61 -0.52 -9.71 -17.75
N LYS A 62 -1.76 -10.16 -17.87
CA LYS A 62 -2.71 -9.72 -18.90
C LYS A 62 -3.56 -8.51 -18.50
N TYR A 63 -3.43 -8.04 -17.28
CA TYR A 63 -4.23 -6.93 -16.72
C TYR A 63 -3.46 -5.60 -16.70
N GLY A 64 -2.23 -5.56 -17.23
CA GLY A 64 -1.40 -4.36 -17.29
C GLY A 64 -0.88 -3.90 -15.93
N ARG A 65 -0.72 -4.84 -14.96
CA ARG A 65 -0.25 -4.50 -13.62
C ARG A 65 1.25 -4.24 -13.53
N ASN A 66 2.04 -4.69 -14.49
CA ASN A 66 3.51 -4.56 -14.48
C ASN A 66 4.01 -3.28 -15.18
N PHE A 67 3.24 -2.20 -15.12
CA PHE A 67 3.50 -0.93 -15.83
C PHE A 67 4.78 -0.19 -15.37
N LEU A 68 5.25 -0.41 -14.14
CA LEU A 68 6.54 0.08 -13.68
C LEU A 68 7.70 -0.86 -14.05
N GLY A 69 7.39 -2.11 -14.39
CA GLY A 69 8.29 -3.21 -14.60
C GLY A 69 8.05 -4.35 -13.61
N VAL A 70 8.81 -5.43 -13.74
CA VAL A 70 8.69 -6.62 -12.89
C VAL A 70 9.66 -6.52 -11.73
N PRO A 71 9.18 -6.54 -10.47
CA PRO A 71 10.05 -6.47 -9.30
C PRO A 71 11.02 -7.65 -9.22
N PRO A 72 12.15 -7.51 -8.50
CA PRO A 72 13.08 -8.61 -8.28
C PRO A 72 12.41 -9.76 -7.51
N GLN A 73 12.86 -11.01 -7.75
CA GLN A 73 12.29 -12.20 -7.12
C GLN A 73 12.27 -12.11 -5.59
N GLY A 74 13.26 -11.51 -5.00
CA GLY A 74 13.37 -11.40 -3.55
C GLY A 74 12.41 -10.41 -2.88
N ARG A 75 11.60 -9.66 -3.66
CA ARG A 75 10.80 -8.55 -3.11
C ARG A 75 9.57 -8.26 -3.97
N ALA A 76 8.40 -8.60 -3.46
CA ALA A 76 7.12 -8.39 -4.15
C ALA A 76 6.46 -7.03 -3.83
N ASP A 77 7.09 -6.16 -3.03
CA ASP A 77 6.45 -4.92 -2.56
C ASP A 77 5.89 -4.08 -3.72
N TYR A 78 6.68 -3.87 -4.78
CA TYR A 78 6.23 -3.15 -5.98
C TYR A 78 5.25 -3.91 -6.86
N ALA A 79 5.14 -5.23 -6.74
CA ALA A 79 4.06 -5.98 -7.40
C ALA A 79 2.71 -5.68 -6.75
N PHE A 80 2.65 -5.66 -5.42
CA PHE A 80 1.44 -5.24 -4.70
C PHE A 80 1.08 -3.79 -4.97
N LEU A 81 2.06 -2.86 -4.96
CA LEU A 81 1.84 -1.46 -5.31
C LEU A 81 1.20 -1.31 -6.68
N GLN A 82 1.75 -1.96 -7.70
CA GLN A 82 1.25 -1.92 -9.06
C GLN A 82 -0.14 -2.54 -9.19
N HIS A 83 -0.40 -3.68 -8.52
CA HIS A 83 -1.74 -4.27 -8.48
C HIS A 83 -2.77 -3.31 -7.87
N ILE A 84 -2.43 -2.66 -6.76
CA ILE A 84 -3.32 -1.70 -6.08
C ILE A 84 -3.60 -0.51 -7.00
N ILE A 85 -2.57 0.13 -7.56
CA ILE A 85 -2.73 1.27 -8.47
C ILE A 85 -3.55 0.87 -9.70
N ALA A 86 -3.25 -0.30 -10.30
CA ALA A 86 -4.01 -0.81 -11.44
C ALA A 86 -5.48 -1.11 -11.11
N SER A 87 -5.83 -1.30 -9.84
CA SER A 87 -7.21 -1.51 -9.36
C SER A 87 -7.93 -0.23 -8.95
N LEU A 88 -7.31 0.95 -9.10
CA LEU A 88 -7.94 2.23 -8.79
C LEU A 88 -8.74 2.79 -9.97
N LYS A 89 -9.86 3.46 -9.67
CA LYS A 89 -10.58 4.29 -10.66
C LYS A 89 -9.72 5.49 -11.06
N LYS A 90 -9.77 5.88 -12.32
CA LYS A 90 -8.94 6.98 -12.86
C LYS A 90 -9.23 8.34 -12.23
N ASP A 91 -10.49 8.63 -11.96
CA ASP A 91 -10.91 9.96 -11.52
C ASP A 91 -10.94 10.11 -10.01
N THR A 92 -11.40 9.08 -9.30
CA THR A 92 -11.67 9.13 -7.85
C THR A 92 -10.72 8.26 -7.04
N GLY A 93 -9.99 7.35 -7.70
CA GLY A 93 -9.19 6.31 -7.06
C GLY A 93 -8.06 6.86 -6.20
N ARG A 94 -7.97 6.37 -4.98
CA ARG A 94 -6.88 6.65 -4.04
C ARG A 94 -6.57 5.44 -3.20
N CYS A 95 -5.35 5.34 -2.70
CA CYS A 95 -4.97 4.29 -1.77
C CYS A 95 -4.05 4.79 -0.67
N ALA A 96 -4.03 4.06 0.44
CA ALA A 96 -3.01 4.15 1.45
C ALA A 96 -2.45 2.75 1.70
N ILE A 97 -1.14 2.61 1.56
CA ILE A 97 -0.44 1.33 1.63
C ILE A 97 0.65 1.42 2.67
N LEU A 98 0.66 0.46 3.58
CA LEU A 98 1.73 0.31 4.56
C LEU A 98 2.86 -0.49 3.93
N PHE A 99 4.07 0.06 3.95
CA PHE A 99 5.27 -0.56 3.39
C PHE A 99 6.46 -0.46 4.34
N PRO A 100 7.46 -1.37 4.22
CA PRO A 100 8.75 -1.17 4.87
C PRO A 100 9.48 0.03 4.24
N HIS A 101 10.22 0.80 5.03
CA HIS A 101 10.97 1.97 4.54
C HIS A 101 11.86 1.64 3.33
N GLY A 102 12.33 0.40 3.22
CA GLY A 102 13.18 -0.04 2.11
C GLY A 102 12.62 0.25 0.72
N VAL A 103 11.30 0.30 0.53
CA VAL A 103 10.69 0.62 -0.78
C VAL A 103 11.08 2.01 -1.28
N LEU A 104 11.49 2.91 -0.39
CA LEU A 104 11.84 4.29 -0.70
C LEU A 104 13.28 4.46 -1.23
N PHE A 105 14.19 3.51 -0.95
CA PHE A 105 15.61 3.72 -1.24
C PHE A 105 16.39 2.53 -1.82
N ARG A 106 15.82 1.31 -1.85
CA ARG A 106 16.54 0.14 -2.41
C ARG A 106 16.94 0.38 -3.86
N SER A 107 18.17 0.02 -4.20
CA SER A 107 18.74 0.25 -5.54
C SER A 107 18.06 -0.58 -6.63
N GLU A 108 17.68 -1.82 -6.33
CA GLU A 108 17.07 -2.76 -7.29
C GLU A 108 15.71 -2.25 -7.81
N GLU A 109 15.02 -1.42 -7.02
CA GLU A 109 13.70 -0.88 -7.36
C GLU A 109 13.78 0.59 -7.85
N ARG A 110 14.98 1.14 -8.05
CA ARG A 110 15.20 2.54 -8.43
C ARG A 110 14.43 2.94 -9.69
N ALA A 111 14.56 2.17 -10.76
CA ALA A 111 13.90 2.48 -12.04
C ALA A 111 12.38 2.46 -11.91
N MET A 112 11.82 1.60 -11.05
CA MET A 112 10.39 1.56 -10.76
C MET A 112 9.94 2.81 -10.01
N ARG A 113 10.72 3.27 -9.02
CA ARG A 113 10.44 4.52 -8.28
C ARG A 113 10.48 5.73 -9.19
N GLU A 114 11.46 5.82 -10.08
CA GLU A 114 11.56 6.90 -11.06
C GLU A 114 10.28 6.98 -11.91
N LYS A 115 9.84 5.86 -12.48
CA LYS A 115 8.58 5.80 -13.25
C LYS A 115 7.36 6.14 -12.40
N LEU A 116 7.31 5.66 -11.15
CA LEU A 116 6.22 5.92 -10.22
C LEU A 116 6.08 7.43 -9.92
N VAL A 117 7.21 8.10 -9.67
CA VAL A 117 7.25 9.55 -9.42
C VAL A 117 6.90 10.33 -10.67
N GLN A 118 7.43 9.94 -11.84
CA GLN A 118 7.09 10.55 -13.13
C GLN A 118 5.60 10.43 -13.48
N GLY A 119 4.96 9.34 -13.04
CA GLY A 119 3.52 9.13 -13.20
C GLY A 119 2.64 10.04 -12.33
N ASP A 120 3.24 10.82 -11.44
CA ASP A 120 2.60 11.80 -10.55
C ASP A 120 1.42 11.25 -9.71
N VAL A 121 1.45 9.95 -9.38
CA VAL A 121 0.37 9.31 -8.59
C VAL A 121 0.67 9.29 -7.09
N VAL A 122 1.93 9.41 -6.67
CA VAL A 122 2.28 9.46 -5.24
C VAL A 122 1.95 10.86 -4.70
N GLU A 123 1.02 10.93 -3.76
CA GLU A 123 0.58 12.19 -3.14
C GLU A 123 1.32 12.48 -1.84
N CYS A 124 1.51 11.46 -0.99
CA CYS A 124 2.17 11.62 0.29
C CYS A 124 2.91 10.35 0.71
N VAL A 125 4.01 10.54 1.44
CA VAL A 125 4.73 9.48 2.15
C VAL A 125 4.85 9.89 3.62
N ILE A 126 4.34 9.06 4.52
CA ILE A 126 4.37 9.27 5.97
C ILE A 126 5.34 8.27 6.58
N GLY A 127 6.45 8.73 7.10
CA GLY A 127 7.40 7.90 7.84
C GLY A 127 6.92 7.66 9.26
N LEU A 128 6.81 6.40 9.65
CA LEU A 128 6.32 5.96 10.96
C LEU A 128 7.47 5.55 11.88
N ALA A 129 7.21 5.59 13.18
CA ALA A 129 8.17 5.13 14.20
C ALA A 129 8.38 3.60 14.12
N ALA A 130 9.54 3.16 14.60
CA ALA A 130 9.83 1.75 14.82
C ALA A 130 8.95 1.16 15.95
N ASN A 131 8.85 -0.16 16.00
CA ASN A 131 8.12 -0.91 17.05
C ASN A 131 6.61 -0.60 17.14
N LEU A 132 5.98 -0.11 16.08
CA LEU A 132 4.53 0.08 16.01
C LEU A 132 3.78 -1.22 15.75
N PHE A 133 4.44 -2.22 15.17
CA PHE A 133 3.81 -3.50 14.82
C PHE A 133 4.19 -4.58 15.83
N TYR A 134 3.21 -5.41 16.17
CA TYR A 134 3.40 -6.47 17.14
C TYR A 134 4.54 -7.41 16.71
N ASN A 135 5.48 -7.64 17.63
CA ASN A 135 6.68 -8.48 17.40
C ASN A 135 7.55 -8.05 16.20
N SER A 136 7.52 -6.79 15.79
CA SER A 136 8.37 -6.31 14.69
C SER A 136 9.01 -4.97 15.03
N PRO A 137 10.35 -4.89 15.07
CA PRO A 137 11.06 -3.62 15.26
C PRO A 137 11.11 -2.78 13.98
N MET A 138 10.51 -3.26 12.90
CA MET A 138 10.65 -2.67 11.58
C MET A 138 10.05 -1.26 11.50
N GLU A 139 10.80 -0.37 10.87
CA GLU A 139 10.30 0.93 10.47
C GLU A 139 9.47 0.79 9.20
N ALA A 140 8.31 1.43 9.19
CA ALA A 140 7.41 1.41 8.07
C ALA A 140 7.05 2.83 7.61
N CYS A 141 6.50 2.93 6.42
CA CYS A 141 5.90 4.15 5.90
C CYS A 141 4.49 3.86 5.36
N ILE A 142 3.65 4.88 5.38
CA ILE A 142 2.38 4.86 4.63
C ILE A 142 2.62 5.63 3.34
N MET A 143 2.44 4.96 2.21
CA MET A 143 2.44 5.58 0.90
C MET A 143 0.99 5.85 0.49
N ILE A 144 0.66 7.12 0.25
CA ILE A 144 -0.65 7.55 -0.23
C ILE A 144 -0.54 7.87 -1.71
N CYS A 145 -1.35 7.20 -2.53
CA CYS A 145 -1.44 7.48 -3.95
C CYS A 145 -2.85 7.97 -4.30
N ARG A 146 -2.92 8.86 -5.29
CA ARG A 146 -4.15 9.41 -5.84
C ARG A 146 -4.05 9.48 -7.36
N MET A 147 -5.01 8.90 -8.06
CA MET A 147 -4.99 8.82 -9.52
C MET A 147 -5.21 10.18 -10.19
N ASN A 148 -6.01 11.05 -9.57
CA ASN A 148 -6.25 12.42 -10.04
C ASN A 148 -6.01 13.38 -8.86
N LYS A 149 -4.74 13.84 -8.75
CA LYS A 149 -4.35 14.81 -7.73
C LYS A 149 -5.05 16.15 -7.95
N ARG A 150 -5.32 16.84 -6.86
CA ARG A 150 -5.78 18.22 -6.89
C ARG A 150 -4.73 19.09 -7.62
N PRO A 151 -5.12 20.15 -8.36
CA PRO A 151 -4.18 20.97 -9.12
C PRO A 151 -2.98 21.46 -8.31
N GLU A 152 -3.21 21.88 -7.06
CA GLU A 152 -2.20 22.39 -6.13
C GLU A 152 -1.21 21.32 -5.64
N ARG A 153 -1.53 20.03 -5.80
CA ARG A 153 -0.69 18.90 -5.40
C ARG A 153 0.04 18.23 -6.58
N ARG A 154 -0.22 18.66 -7.81
CA ARG A 154 0.40 18.06 -9.00
C ARG A 154 1.90 18.36 -9.07
N GLY A 155 2.68 17.38 -9.51
CA GLY A 155 4.14 17.47 -9.58
C GLY A 155 4.84 17.51 -8.22
N GLN A 156 4.13 17.27 -7.13
CA GLN A 156 4.66 17.32 -5.76
C GLN A 156 4.37 16.05 -5.01
N VAL A 157 5.24 15.71 -4.06
CA VAL A 157 5.05 14.66 -3.07
C VAL A 157 5.25 15.26 -1.67
N LEU A 158 4.23 15.13 -0.83
CA LEU A 158 4.33 15.56 0.57
C LEU A 158 5.07 14.48 1.37
N PHE A 159 6.09 14.87 2.14
CA PHE A 159 6.75 13.99 3.11
C PHE A 159 6.41 14.42 4.53
N ILE A 160 5.84 13.50 5.31
CA ILE A 160 5.53 13.70 6.73
C ILE A 160 6.44 12.80 7.55
N ASN A 161 7.29 13.39 8.37
CA ASN A 161 8.11 12.64 9.31
C ASN A 161 7.36 12.50 10.65
N ALA A 162 6.72 11.36 10.85
CA ALA A 162 5.98 11.04 12.07
C ALA A 162 6.74 10.08 13.00
N VAL A 163 8.05 9.95 12.86
CA VAL A 163 8.89 9.03 13.67
C VAL A 163 8.81 9.34 15.17
N ASN A 164 8.59 10.59 15.54
CA ASN A 164 8.45 11.02 16.93
C ASN A 164 6.99 11.12 17.40
N GLU A 165 6.02 10.92 16.52
CA GLU A 165 4.60 10.94 16.84
C GLU A 165 4.15 9.57 17.38
N VAL A 166 4.67 9.22 18.55
CA VAL A 166 4.39 7.95 19.23
C VAL A 166 4.44 8.11 20.74
N GLU A 167 3.71 7.26 21.44
CA GLU A 167 3.93 6.95 22.85
C GLU A 167 4.70 5.65 22.97
N ARG A 168 5.71 5.58 23.84
CA ARG A 168 6.53 4.38 24.07
C ARG A 168 6.24 3.83 25.45
N LYS A 169 5.77 2.57 25.50
CA LYS A 169 5.57 1.83 26.74
C LYS A 169 6.30 0.49 26.64
N ASN A 170 7.26 0.27 27.51
CA ASN A 170 8.14 -0.91 27.46
C ASN A 170 8.86 -0.98 26.09
N ALA A 171 8.82 -2.13 25.41
CA ALA A 171 9.44 -2.35 24.11
C ALA A 171 8.51 -2.04 22.91
N GLN A 172 7.30 -1.50 23.15
CA GLN A 172 6.28 -1.27 22.13
C GLN A 172 5.99 0.23 21.95
N SER A 173 5.84 0.65 20.71
CA SER A 173 5.36 2.00 20.35
C SER A 173 3.86 1.97 20.05
N TYR A 174 3.16 3.06 20.36
CA TYR A 174 1.71 3.18 20.15
C TYR A 174 1.37 4.53 19.53
N LEU A 175 0.40 4.52 18.61
CA LEU A 175 -0.24 5.74 18.12
C LEU A 175 -1.49 6.02 18.96
N GLU A 176 -1.46 7.08 19.75
CA GLU A 176 -2.64 7.59 20.43
C GLU A 176 -3.40 8.56 19.52
N GLU A 177 -4.64 8.87 19.85
CA GLU A 177 -5.50 9.75 19.05
C GLU A 177 -4.84 11.13 18.77
N LYS A 178 -4.10 11.68 19.73
CA LYS A 178 -3.36 12.95 19.55
C LYS A 178 -2.32 12.87 18.43
N HIS A 179 -1.61 11.72 18.30
CA HIS A 179 -0.61 11.49 17.26
C HIS A 179 -1.28 11.35 15.89
N ILE A 180 -2.37 10.56 15.84
CA ILE A 180 -3.16 10.37 14.62
C ILE A 180 -3.71 11.70 14.11
N LYS A 181 -4.24 12.54 15.02
CA LYS A 181 -4.74 13.88 14.68
C LYS A 181 -3.65 14.79 14.12
N ARG A 182 -2.44 14.79 14.69
CA ARG A 182 -1.32 15.60 14.18
C ARG A 182 -0.89 15.14 12.79
N ILE A 183 -0.72 13.84 12.60
CA ILE A 183 -0.34 13.25 11.30
C ILE A 183 -1.41 13.56 10.24
N SER A 184 -2.69 13.36 10.55
CA SER A 184 -3.79 13.62 9.62
C SER A 184 -3.95 15.10 9.31
N SER A 185 -3.74 16.00 10.29
CA SER A 185 -3.76 17.45 10.06
C SER A 185 -2.59 17.91 9.18
N ALA A 186 -1.42 17.29 9.29
CA ALA A 186 -0.28 17.60 8.43
C ALA A 186 -0.50 17.15 6.97
N TYR A 187 -1.38 16.14 6.75
CA TYR A 187 -1.74 15.68 5.42
C TYR A 187 -2.86 16.51 4.77
N ALA A 188 -3.80 17.05 5.55
CA ALA A 188 -4.99 17.77 5.06
C ALA A 188 -4.62 19.05 4.29
#